data_fd3edd9156246ba1524f9299de8b7c11
#
_entry.id   fd3edd9156246ba1524f9299de8b7c11
#
_cell.length_a   1.000
_cell.length_b   1.000
_cell.length_c   1.000
_cell.angle_alpha   90.00
_cell.angle_beta   90.00
_cell.angle_gamma   90.00
#
_symmetry.space_group_name_H-M   'P 1'
#
loop_
_entity.id
_entity.type
_entity.pdbx_description
1 polymer ?
#
loop_
_entity_poly.entity_id
_entity_poly.type
_entity_poly.pdbx_seq_one_letter_code
_entity_poly.pdbx_strand_id
1 'polypeptide(L)'
;MGDMIKTQKIIVMGGGSWGAALTHQLRKNVALDCQILVRSQQTAADLSTGHIRQLPEVIGLDSFQVTDDTRCLQTADVIYLALPVSAHEESFKIINSFAPIGTPVVLCAKGLVSDPHKGGLFLPEYARPHLTGRPLAMLTGPSFADEVLRDLPTALLAASDTATLSAQIAAQFSASILRLYQGSDMIGAALGGAVKNVIAIAAGICAGQGLGDNARAGLITRGLAETARLASQLGAKSHTISGLAGIGDLVLSCSGPHSRNMAFGFALGSANPLPTSLAEGRFSASILKARSKYESIELPICFAVDDIVNGDADIHTRISALLSRQAGQE
;
A
#
# COMPACT_ATOMS: atom_id res chain seq x y z
N MET A 1 14.00 42.04 -9.32
CA MET A 1 14.23 41.17 -8.16
C MET A 1 13.40 39.95 -8.43
N GLY A 2 14.03 38.85 -8.87
CA GLY A 2 13.29 37.61 -9.09
C GLY A 2 12.81 37.08 -7.74
N ASP A 3 11.52 36.83 -7.62
CA ASP A 3 10.97 36.09 -6.51
C ASP A 3 11.71 34.76 -6.44
N MET A 4 12.49 34.53 -5.39
CA MET A 4 13.06 33.22 -5.11
C MET A 4 11.87 32.27 -4.90
N ILE A 5 11.67 31.35 -5.84
CA ILE A 5 10.66 30.29 -5.70
C ILE A 5 11.00 29.58 -4.38
N LYS A 6 10.13 29.71 -3.39
CA LYS A 6 10.31 29.02 -2.09
C LYS A 6 10.22 27.53 -2.36
N THR A 7 11.35 26.85 -2.25
CA THR A 7 11.44 25.40 -2.43
C THR A 7 10.64 24.71 -1.33
N GLN A 8 9.73 23.80 -1.69
CA GLN A 8 8.95 23.02 -0.74
C GLN A 8 9.79 21.85 -0.21
N LYS A 9 9.90 21.74 1.12
CA LYS A 9 10.65 20.66 1.74
C LYS A 9 9.81 19.42 1.97
N ILE A 10 10.22 18.33 1.33
CA ILE A 10 9.56 17.04 1.39
C ILE A 10 10.40 16.06 2.20
N ILE A 11 9.83 15.48 3.24
CA ILE A 11 10.47 14.40 3.99
C ILE A 11 9.76 13.08 3.68
N VAL A 12 10.52 12.11 3.16
CA VAL A 12 10.04 10.74 2.97
C VAL A 12 10.53 9.88 4.12
N MET A 13 9.65 9.48 5.01
CA MET A 13 9.98 8.58 6.12
C MET A 13 9.95 7.13 5.62
N GLY A 14 11.14 6.53 5.56
CA GLY A 14 11.34 5.14 5.12
C GLY A 14 12.23 5.02 3.89
N GLY A 15 13.36 4.32 4.06
CA GLY A 15 14.38 4.06 3.02
C GLY A 15 14.22 2.69 2.35
N GLY A 16 13.02 2.12 2.33
CA GLY A 16 12.72 0.92 1.54
C GLY A 16 12.52 1.22 0.07
N SER A 17 12.27 0.16 -0.73
CA SER A 17 12.07 0.28 -2.19
C SER A 17 11.06 1.36 -2.58
N TRP A 18 9.92 1.44 -1.88
CA TRP A 18 8.88 2.41 -2.20
C TRP A 18 9.26 3.85 -1.81
N GLY A 19 9.90 4.05 -0.65
CA GLY A 19 10.37 5.39 -0.24
C GLY A 19 11.44 5.93 -1.18
N ALA A 20 12.38 5.08 -1.62
CA ALA A 20 13.36 5.43 -2.63
C ALA A 20 12.69 5.78 -3.97
N ALA A 21 11.72 4.97 -4.43
CA ALA A 21 10.99 5.21 -5.67
C ALA A 21 10.20 6.53 -5.66
N LEU A 22 9.51 6.84 -4.56
CA LEU A 22 8.83 8.11 -4.39
C LEU A 22 9.81 9.29 -4.43
N THR A 23 10.91 9.21 -3.70
CA THR A 23 11.92 10.28 -3.66
C THR A 23 12.58 10.46 -5.02
N HIS A 24 12.87 9.37 -5.74
CA HIS A 24 13.39 9.42 -7.11
C HIS A 24 12.47 10.21 -8.04
N GLN A 25 11.17 10.05 -7.92
CA GLN A 25 10.21 10.75 -8.76
C GLN A 25 9.95 12.20 -8.29
N LEU A 26 9.86 12.44 -6.98
CA LEU A 26 9.65 13.78 -6.41
C LEU A 26 10.78 14.74 -6.77
N ARG A 27 12.04 14.31 -6.67
CA ARG A 27 13.22 15.16 -6.93
C ARG A 27 13.35 15.63 -8.38
N LYS A 28 12.57 15.07 -9.32
CA LYS A 28 12.49 15.57 -10.71
C LYS A 28 11.82 16.94 -10.78
N ASN A 29 11.02 17.30 -9.78
CA ASN A 29 10.45 18.62 -9.65
C ASN A 29 11.44 19.54 -8.90
N VAL A 30 12.10 20.42 -9.62
CA VAL A 30 13.14 21.31 -9.09
C VAL A 30 12.64 22.30 -8.02
N ALA A 31 11.33 22.46 -7.86
CA ALA A 31 10.72 23.24 -6.78
C ALA A 31 10.64 22.48 -5.45
N LEU A 32 11.10 21.22 -5.40
CA LEU A 32 11.07 20.38 -4.20
C LEU A 32 12.49 20.09 -3.69
N ASP A 33 12.66 20.22 -2.38
CA ASP A 33 13.83 19.73 -1.63
C ASP A 33 13.44 18.42 -0.93
N CYS A 34 13.90 17.28 -1.46
CA CYS A 34 13.46 15.96 -1.03
C CYS A 34 14.54 15.25 -0.21
N GLN A 35 14.20 14.84 1.00
CA GLN A 35 15.10 14.10 1.89
C GLN A 35 14.44 12.83 2.42
N ILE A 36 15.21 11.72 2.50
CA ILE A 36 14.75 10.46 3.09
C ILE A 36 15.18 10.40 4.55
N LEU A 37 14.23 10.21 5.46
CA LEU A 37 14.50 9.94 6.86
C LEU A 37 14.50 8.42 7.10
N VAL A 38 15.62 7.90 7.60
CA VAL A 38 15.81 6.48 7.92
C VAL A 38 16.28 6.30 9.36
N ARG A 39 16.11 5.10 9.90
CA ARG A 39 16.61 4.75 11.25
C ARG A 39 17.98 4.06 11.22
N SER A 40 18.32 3.44 10.09
CA SER A 40 19.52 2.60 9.97
C SER A 40 20.62 3.37 9.24
N GLN A 41 21.76 3.53 9.89
CA GLN A 41 22.96 4.12 9.27
C GLN A 41 23.41 3.36 8.02
N GLN A 42 23.25 2.03 8.02
CA GLN A 42 23.56 1.22 6.85
C GLN A 42 22.62 1.54 5.68
N THR A 43 21.31 1.72 5.94
CA THR A 43 20.36 2.14 4.91
C THR A 43 20.67 3.55 4.41
N ALA A 44 21.12 4.44 5.29
CA ALA A 44 21.56 5.78 4.89
C ALA A 44 22.78 5.72 3.97
N ALA A 45 23.78 4.91 4.32
CA ALA A 45 24.98 4.72 3.51
C ALA A 45 24.66 4.14 2.13
N ASP A 46 23.82 3.11 2.05
CA ASP A 46 23.41 2.49 0.78
C ASP A 46 22.70 3.52 -0.13
N LEU A 47 21.69 4.23 0.38
CA LEU A 47 20.92 5.20 -0.39
C LEU A 47 21.76 6.42 -0.81
N SER A 48 22.73 6.86 0.01
CA SER A 48 23.61 7.97 -0.34
C SER A 48 24.55 7.65 -1.51
N THR A 49 24.65 6.37 -1.91
CA THR A 49 25.35 5.93 -3.13
C THR A 49 24.40 5.50 -4.25
N GLY A 50 23.10 5.70 -4.09
CA GLY A 50 22.09 5.27 -5.06
C GLY A 50 21.76 3.77 -5.01
N HIS A 51 22.28 3.05 -4.01
CA HIS A 51 22.01 1.62 -3.86
C HIS A 51 20.74 1.36 -3.04
N ILE A 52 19.86 0.49 -3.55
CA ILE A 52 18.65 0.05 -2.85
C ILE A 52 18.77 -1.44 -2.55
N ARG A 53 19.04 -1.78 -1.30
CA ARG A 53 19.31 -3.17 -0.87
C ARG A 53 18.22 -4.16 -1.26
N GLN A 54 16.95 -3.73 -1.25
CA GLN A 54 15.80 -4.57 -1.58
C GLN A 54 15.60 -4.76 -3.09
N LEU A 55 16.32 -4.01 -3.91
CA LEU A 55 16.26 -4.02 -5.38
C LEU A 55 17.67 -3.92 -5.97
N PRO A 56 18.54 -4.90 -5.71
CA PRO A 56 19.94 -4.86 -6.14
C PRO A 56 20.12 -4.84 -7.67
N GLU A 57 19.09 -5.25 -8.41
CA GLU A 57 19.04 -5.22 -9.87
C GLU A 57 18.76 -3.82 -10.45
N VAL A 58 18.33 -2.86 -9.63
CA VAL A 58 18.15 -1.47 -10.04
C VAL A 58 19.44 -0.73 -9.80
N ILE A 59 20.15 -0.41 -10.87
CA ILE A 59 21.46 0.24 -10.86
C ILE A 59 21.41 1.58 -11.59
N GLY A 60 22.43 2.42 -11.40
CA GLY A 60 22.57 3.69 -12.11
C GLY A 60 21.69 4.83 -11.55
N LEU A 61 21.18 4.67 -10.34
CA LEU A 61 20.48 5.76 -9.66
C LEU A 61 21.46 6.78 -9.10
N ASP A 62 21.08 8.07 -9.18
CA ASP A 62 21.80 9.10 -8.46
C ASP A 62 21.63 8.94 -6.95
N SER A 63 22.59 9.43 -6.18
CA SER A 63 22.55 9.46 -4.72
C SER A 63 21.29 10.17 -4.21
N PHE A 64 20.79 9.71 -3.06
CA PHE A 64 19.68 10.35 -2.35
C PHE A 64 20.20 11.23 -1.21
N GLN A 65 19.50 12.32 -0.93
CA GLN A 65 19.69 13.05 0.33
C GLN A 65 19.04 12.25 1.46
N VAL A 66 19.86 11.76 2.39
CA VAL A 66 19.40 10.88 3.48
C VAL A 66 19.85 11.40 4.81
N THR A 67 19.03 11.22 5.83
CA THR A 67 19.36 11.54 7.23
C THR A 67 18.76 10.51 8.19
N ASP A 68 19.38 10.34 9.34
CA ASP A 68 18.83 9.60 10.51
C ASP A 68 18.37 10.57 11.62
N ASP A 69 18.54 11.88 11.42
CA ASP A 69 18.17 12.93 12.35
C ASP A 69 16.70 13.35 12.18
N THR A 70 15.87 13.00 13.16
CA THR A 70 14.44 13.32 13.18
C THR A 70 14.14 14.82 13.20
N ARG A 71 15.12 15.70 13.56
CA ARG A 71 14.96 17.15 13.53
C ARG A 71 14.72 17.69 12.11
N CYS A 72 15.03 16.93 11.06
CA CYS A 72 14.69 17.30 9.69
C CYS A 72 13.18 17.54 9.50
N LEU A 73 12.32 16.93 10.33
CA LEU A 73 10.87 17.13 10.33
C LEU A 73 10.44 18.54 10.77
N GLN A 74 11.26 19.28 11.51
CA GLN A 74 10.93 20.64 11.99
C GLN A 74 10.69 21.65 10.86
N THR A 75 11.21 21.36 9.68
CA THR A 75 11.09 22.22 8.51
C THR A 75 10.33 21.56 7.36
N ALA A 76 9.66 20.43 7.61
CA ALA A 76 8.92 19.71 6.60
C ALA A 76 7.64 20.45 6.22
N ASP A 77 7.44 20.69 4.92
CA ASP A 77 6.19 21.19 4.35
C ASP A 77 5.20 20.03 4.05
N VAL A 78 5.70 18.82 3.74
CA VAL A 78 4.91 17.60 3.57
C VAL A 78 5.74 16.39 4.01
N ILE A 79 5.09 15.42 4.64
CA ILE A 79 5.69 14.15 5.06
C ILE A 79 5.04 12.99 4.33
N TYR A 80 5.84 12.19 3.60
CA TYR A 80 5.41 10.92 3.00
C TYR A 80 5.81 9.77 3.92
N LEU A 81 4.83 8.99 4.39
CA LEU A 81 5.07 7.87 5.29
C LEU A 81 5.12 6.55 4.50
N ALA A 82 6.33 6.21 4.02
CA ALA A 82 6.61 5.04 3.19
C ALA A 82 7.22 3.88 4.01
N LEU A 83 6.60 3.57 5.14
CA LEU A 83 7.00 2.55 6.10
C LEU A 83 5.96 1.43 6.18
N PRO A 84 6.32 0.20 6.58
CA PRO A 84 5.34 -0.84 6.90
C PRO A 84 4.37 -0.39 7.99
N VAL A 85 3.13 -0.89 7.95
CA VAL A 85 2.06 -0.52 8.91
C VAL A 85 2.51 -0.70 10.35
N SER A 86 3.29 -1.73 10.66
CA SER A 86 3.84 -1.99 12.00
C SER A 86 4.74 -0.88 12.57
N ALA A 87 5.27 -0.01 11.72
CA ALA A 87 6.12 1.11 12.13
C ALA A 87 5.35 2.43 12.31
N HIS A 88 4.03 2.45 12.03
CA HIS A 88 3.27 3.70 11.99
C HIS A 88 3.08 4.33 13.37
N GLU A 89 2.82 3.52 14.41
CA GLU A 89 2.61 4.06 15.76
C GLU A 89 3.81 4.90 16.23
N GLU A 90 5.01 4.35 16.09
CA GLU A 90 6.23 5.06 16.46
C GLU A 90 6.48 6.27 15.56
N SER A 91 6.20 6.13 14.26
CA SER A 91 6.34 7.23 13.31
C SER A 91 5.39 8.39 13.62
N PHE A 92 4.17 8.12 14.07
CA PHE A 92 3.23 9.16 14.48
C PHE A 92 3.72 9.91 15.72
N LYS A 93 4.33 9.20 16.71
CA LYS A 93 4.95 9.83 17.88
C LYS A 93 6.08 10.77 17.46
N ILE A 94 6.95 10.32 16.54
CA ILE A 94 8.06 11.12 16.00
C ILE A 94 7.52 12.35 15.25
N ILE A 95 6.55 12.18 14.36
CA ILE A 95 5.93 13.29 13.61
C ILE A 95 5.33 14.32 14.57
N ASN A 96 4.62 13.89 15.61
CA ASN A 96 4.01 14.80 16.58
C ASN A 96 5.05 15.54 17.43
N SER A 97 6.21 14.94 17.69
CA SER A 97 7.27 15.54 18.49
C SER A 97 8.09 16.58 17.73
N PHE A 98 8.25 16.42 16.41
CA PHE A 98 9.20 17.23 15.65
C PHE A 98 8.57 18.09 14.55
N ALA A 99 7.53 17.59 13.86
CA ALA A 99 6.96 18.33 12.75
C ALA A 99 5.99 19.44 13.22
N PRO A 100 5.95 20.61 12.56
CA PRO A 100 4.98 21.66 12.86
C PRO A 100 3.54 21.14 12.81
N ILE A 101 2.66 21.67 13.67
CA ILE A 101 1.23 21.38 13.60
C ILE A 101 0.71 21.85 12.23
N GLY A 102 -0.17 21.03 11.63
CA GLY A 102 -0.70 21.34 10.29
C GLY A 102 0.13 20.80 9.13
N THR A 103 1.37 20.29 9.37
CA THR A 103 2.13 19.63 8.29
C THR A 103 1.35 18.42 7.77
N PRO A 104 1.02 18.36 6.46
CA PRO A 104 0.31 17.24 5.85
C PRO A 104 1.12 15.94 5.92
N VAL A 105 0.40 14.82 6.14
CA VAL A 105 0.99 13.48 6.13
C VAL A 105 0.34 12.64 5.05
N VAL A 106 1.16 12.07 4.16
CA VAL A 106 0.75 11.21 3.06
C VAL A 106 1.04 9.76 3.44
N LEU A 107 -0.02 8.98 3.65
CA LEU A 107 0.06 7.56 3.99
C LEU A 107 0.31 6.75 2.72
N CYS A 108 1.40 5.98 2.67
CA CYS A 108 1.78 5.21 1.48
C CYS A 108 1.71 3.69 1.68
N ALA A 109 1.47 3.23 2.91
CA ALA A 109 1.36 1.80 3.21
C ALA A 109 -0.02 1.24 2.86
N LYS A 110 -0.04 -0.06 2.59
CA LYS A 110 -1.25 -0.83 2.22
C LYS A 110 -1.46 -1.93 3.25
N GLY A 111 -2.40 -1.75 4.16
CA GLY A 111 -2.67 -2.75 5.19
C GLY A 111 -3.67 -2.26 6.24
N LEU A 112 -3.83 -3.09 7.27
CA LEU A 112 -4.71 -2.84 8.41
C LEU A 112 -3.91 -2.96 9.71
N VAL A 113 -4.44 -2.31 10.74
CA VAL A 113 -3.99 -2.44 12.11
C VAL A 113 -5.03 -3.22 12.91
N SER A 114 -4.61 -4.20 13.72
CA SER A 114 -5.53 -4.91 14.60
C SER A 114 -6.13 -3.96 15.63
N ASP A 115 -7.43 -4.09 15.87
CA ASP A 115 -8.17 -3.27 16.82
C ASP A 115 -9.11 -4.15 17.66
N PRO A 116 -9.07 -4.07 19.00
CA PRO A 116 -9.85 -4.95 19.88
C PRO A 116 -11.36 -4.69 19.82
N HIS A 117 -11.80 -3.51 19.38
CA HIS A 117 -13.20 -3.12 19.34
C HIS A 117 -13.85 -3.37 17.98
N LYS A 118 -13.14 -3.09 16.88
CA LYS A 118 -13.63 -3.23 15.52
C LYS A 118 -13.02 -4.39 14.75
N GLY A 119 -12.16 -5.19 15.39
CA GLY A 119 -11.40 -6.27 14.75
C GLY A 119 -10.23 -5.77 13.92
N GLY A 120 -10.35 -4.61 13.31
CA GLY A 120 -9.29 -4.00 12.51
C GLY A 120 -9.63 -2.59 12.03
N LEU A 121 -8.61 -1.77 11.84
CA LEU A 121 -8.73 -0.41 11.32
C LEU A 121 -7.96 -0.29 10.00
N PHE A 122 -8.59 0.33 9.01
CA PHE A 122 -7.86 0.79 7.82
C PHE A 122 -6.95 1.95 8.20
N LEU A 123 -5.85 2.10 7.47
CA LEU A 123 -4.80 3.03 7.85
C LEU A 123 -5.27 4.49 8.08
N PRO A 124 -6.19 5.07 7.29
CA PRO A 124 -6.73 6.40 7.60
C PRO A 124 -7.54 6.44 8.89
N GLU A 125 -8.29 5.38 9.24
CA GLU A 125 -9.02 5.30 10.50
C GLU A 125 -8.05 5.28 11.69
N TYR A 126 -6.95 4.52 11.55
CA TYR A 126 -5.90 4.43 12.55
C TYR A 126 -5.10 5.73 12.69
N ALA A 127 -4.75 6.38 11.59
CA ALA A 127 -3.91 7.58 11.61
C ALA A 127 -4.61 8.82 12.18
N ARG A 128 -5.93 8.99 11.92
CA ARG A 128 -6.67 10.19 12.32
C ARG A 128 -6.54 10.58 13.79
N PRO A 129 -6.82 9.68 14.78
CA PRO A 129 -6.71 10.02 16.19
C PRO A 129 -5.27 10.28 16.63
N HIS A 130 -4.28 9.70 15.95
CA HIS A 130 -2.86 9.87 16.28
C HIS A 130 -2.23 11.11 15.65
N LEU A 131 -2.78 11.63 14.55
CA LEU A 131 -2.28 12.79 13.81
C LEU A 131 -3.29 13.95 13.80
N THR A 132 -3.89 14.22 14.97
CA THR A 132 -4.88 15.28 15.14
C THR A 132 -4.32 16.65 14.72
N GLY A 133 -5.12 17.42 13.97
CA GLY A 133 -4.74 18.73 13.45
C GLY A 133 -3.83 18.69 12.23
N ARG A 134 -3.55 17.51 11.66
CA ARG A 134 -2.75 17.36 10.44
C ARG A 134 -3.63 16.92 9.28
N PRO A 135 -3.56 17.59 8.12
CA PRO A 135 -4.20 17.12 6.90
C PRO A 135 -3.62 15.75 6.50
N LEU A 136 -4.51 14.79 6.16
CA LEU A 136 -4.10 13.46 5.74
C LEU A 136 -4.43 13.21 4.28
N ALA A 137 -3.55 12.49 3.61
CA ALA A 137 -3.80 11.93 2.30
C ALA A 137 -3.33 10.46 2.23
N MET A 138 -3.86 9.72 1.28
CA MET A 138 -3.47 8.36 0.95
C MET A 138 -2.92 8.33 -0.48
N LEU A 139 -1.76 7.72 -0.67
CA LEU A 139 -1.18 7.48 -2.00
C LEU A 139 -1.18 5.97 -2.28
N THR A 140 -1.93 5.52 -3.29
CA THR A 140 -2.10 4.10 -3.59
C THR A 140 -2.41 3.88 -5.07
N GLY A 141 -2.29 2.63 -5.53
CA GLY A 141 -2.56 2.22 -6.90
C GLY A 141 -1.51 1.23 -7.42
N PRO A 142 -1.61 0.80 -8.68
CA PRO A 142 -0.71 -0.18 -9.28
C PRO A 142 0.70 0.41 -9.42
N SER A 143 1.67 -0.10 -8.64
CA SER A 143 3.02 0.47 -8.62
C SER A 143 4.04 -0.52 -8.04
N PHE A 144 4.80 -1.16 -8.89
CA PHE A 144 6.02 -1.82 -8.47
C PHE A 144 7.16 -0.81 -8.37
N ALA A 145 7.88 -0.84 -7.25
CA ALA A 145 8.90 0.16 -6.96
C ALA A 145 10.06 0.15 -7.94
N ASP A 146 10.46 -1.02 -8.42
CA ASP A 146 11.51 -1.17 -9.42
C ASP A 146 11.13 -0.59 -10.79
N GLU A 147 9.87 -0.72 -11.20
CA GLU A 147 9.35 -0.10 -12.42
C GLU A 147 9.35 1.43 -12.31
N VAL A 148 8.90 1.96 -11.17
CA VAL A 148 8.93 3.41 -10.90
C VAL A 148 10.36 3.96 -10.88
N LEU A 149 11.32 3.23 -10.32
CA LEU A 149 12.74 3.59 -10.32
C LEU A 149 13.39 3.55 -11.70
N ARG A 150 12.87 2.70 -12.59
CA ARG A 150 13.28 2.63 -14.00
C ARG A 150 12.54 3.61 -14.91
N ASP A 151 11.79 4.54 -14.32
CA ASP A 151 11.01 5.54 -15.05
C ASP A 151 9.96 4.95 -16.01
N LEU A 152 9.36 3.81 -15.65
CA LEU A 152 8.26 3.24 -16.42
C LEU A 152 6.92 3.92 -16.06
N PRO A 153 6.03 4.13 -17.05
CA PRO A 153 4.76 4.82 -16.84
C PRO A 153 3.93 4.18 -15.75
N THR A 154 3.54 4.98 -14.75
CA THR A 154 2.78 4.50 -13.59
C THR A 154 1.69 5.50 -13.22
N ALA A 155 0.51 5.02 -12.87
CA ALA A 155 -0.62 5.83 -12.45
C ALA A 155 -1.04 5.49 -11.02
N LEU A 156 -1.23 6.51 -10.18
CA LEU A 156 -1.62 6.39 -8.78
C LEU A 156 -2.82 7.27 -8.46
N LEU A 157 -3.49 6.96 -7.36
CA LEU A 157 -4.50 7.78 -6.73
C LEU A 157 -3.91 8.51 -5.52
N ALA A 158 -4.02 9.83 -5.48
CA ALA A 158 -3.84 10.66 -4.30
C ALA A 158 -5.22 10.99 -3.74
N ALA A 159 -5.64 10.31 -2.67
CA ALA A 159 -6.93 10.53 -2.03
C ALA A 159 -6.76 11.34 -0.75
N SER A 160 -7.60 12.36 -0.54
CA SER A 160 -7.65 13.16 0.70
C SER A 160 -9.06 13.67 0.92
N ASP A 161 -9.45 13.85 2.19
CA ASP A 161 -10.73 14.51 2.52
C ASP A 161 -10.73 16.01 2.11
N THR A 162 -9.55 16.56 1.82
CA THR A 162 -9.37 17.93 1.37
C THR A 162 -8.94 17.94 -0.09
N ALA A 163 -9.79 18.43 -0.98
CA ALA A 163 -9.50 18.50 -2.42
C ALA A 163 -8.21 19.29 -2.73
N THR A 164 -7.94 20.33 -1.96
CA THR A 164 -6.71 21.13 -2.08
C THR A 164 -5.46 20.30 -1.81
N LEU A 165 -5.47 19.41 -0.81
CA LEU A 165 -4.32 18.58 -0.49
C LEU A 165 -4.08 17.52 -1.57
N SER A 166 -5.12 16.84 -2.07
CA SER A 166 -4.94 15.86 -3.15
C SER A 166 -4.38 16.51 -4.43
N ALA A 167 -4.80 17.75 -4.74
CA ALA A 167 -4.27 18.52 -5.85
C ALA A 167 -2.80 18.95 -5.64
N GLN A 168 -2.45 19.38 -4.42
CA GLN A 168 -1.07 19.72 -4.07
C GLN A 168 -0.14 18.52 -4.22
N ILE A 169 -0.56 17.35 -3.72
CA ILE A 169 0.22 16.11 -3.86
C ILE A 169 0.38 15.75 -5.34
N ALA A 170 -0.67 15.82 -6.14
CA ALA A 170 -0.58 15.55 -7.57
C ALA A 170 0.38 16.50 -8.29
N ALA A 171 0.38 17.79 -7.93
CA ALA A 171 1.28 18.80 -8.49
C ALA A 171 2.75 18.56 -8.16
N GLN A 172 3.08 17.95 -7.01
CA GLN A 172 4.45 17.60 -6.65
C GLN A 172 5.09 16.62 -7.64
N PHE A 173 4.29 15.78 -8.30
CA PHE A 173 4.75 14.81 -9.30
C PHE A 173 4.59 15.31 -10.75
N SER A 174 4.33 16.60 -10.99
CA SER A 174 4.08 17.15 -12.33
C SER A 174 5.24 16.97 -13.32
N ALA A 175 6.49 16.89 -12.83
CA ALA A 175 7.68 16.64 -13.63
C ALA A 175 8.10 15.15 -13.68
N SER A 176 7.31 14.27 -13.08
CA SER A 176 7.62 12.85 -12.95
C SER A 176 6.86 11.99 -13.95
N ILE A 177 7.29 10.73 -14.08
CA ILE A 177 6.56 9.70 -14.84
C ILE A 177 5.30 9.22 -14.11
N LEU A 178 5.18 9.50 -12.80
CA LEU A 178 4.01 9.16 -12.02
C LEU A 178 2.84 10.08 -12.36
N ARG A 179 1.78 9.53 -12.93
CA ARG A 179 0.54 10.25 -13.16
C ARG A 179 -0.38 10.10 -11.95
N LEU A 180 -0.56 11.17 -11.18
CA LEU A 180 -1.43 11.15 -10.01
C LEU A 180 -2.84 11.64 -10.35
N TYR A 181 -3.82 10.79 -10.06
CA TYR A 181 -5.24 11.14 -10.10
C TYR A 181 -5.68 11.56 -8.70
N GLN A 182 -6.55 12.56 -8.64
CA GLN A 182 -7.06 13.09 -7.38
C GLN A 182 -8.32 12.35 -6.96
N GLY A 183 -8.50 12.15 -5.66
CA GLY A 183 -9.68 11.52 -5.07
C GLY A 183 -10.02 12.05 -3.69
N SER A 184 -11.25 11.78 -3.25
CA SER A 184 -11.74 12.18 -1.93
C SER A 184 -12.08 10.99 -1.02
N ASP A 185 -11.86 9.76 -1.47
CA ASP A 185 -12.24 8.54 -0.75
C ASP A 185 -10.99 7.83 -0.21
N MET A 186 -10.56 8.24 0.96
CA MET A 186 -9.39 7.64 1.63
C MET A 186 -9.69 6.21 2.13
N ILE A 187 -10.92 5.94 2.56
CA ILE A 187 -11.30 4.61 3.06
C ILE A 187 -11.33 3.60 1.93
N GLY A 188 -11.97 3.92 0.80
CA GLY A 188 -11.96 3.06 -0.37
C GLY A 188 -10.55 2.83 -0.93
N ALA A 189 -9.70 3.86 -0.92
CA ALA A 189 -8.30 3.78 -1.34
C ALA A 189 -7.49 2.83 -0.43
N ALA A 190 -7.66 2.91 0.88
CA ALA A 190 -6.98 2.05 1.84
C ALA A 190 -7.49 0.60 1.77
N LEU A 191 -8.83 0.43 1.64
CA LEU A 191 -9.48 -0.86 1.54
C LEU A 191 -9.01 -1.64 0.30
N GLY A 192 -9.03 -1.00 -0.88
CA GLY A 192 -8.54 -1.63 -2.10
C GLY A 192 -7.10 -2.12 -1.96
N GLY A 193 -6.20 -1.26 -1.43
CA GLY A 193 -4.81 -1.60 -1.19
C GLY A 193 -4.58 -2.73 -0.18
N ALA A 194 -5.43 -2.87 0.83
CA ALA A 194 -5.31 -3.92 1.85
C ALA A 194 -5.86 -5.27 1.36
N VAL A 195 -7.09 -5.28 0.81
CA VAL A 195 -7.78 -6.51 0.41
C VAL A 195 -7.11 -7.18 -0.78
N LYS A 196 -6.59 -6.40 -1.75
CA LYS A 196 -5.86 -6.95 -2.91
C LYS A 196 -4.73 -7.91 -2.51
N ASN A 197 -4.05 -7.64 -1.40
CA ASN A 197 -2.92 -8.46 -0.94
C ASN A 197 -3.39 -9.87 -0.54
N VAL A 198 -4.57 -9.99 0.06
CA VAL A 198 -5.18 -11.27 0.42
C VAL A 198 -5.66 -12.01 -0.82
N ILE A 199 -6.32 -11.29 -1.75
CA ILE A 199 -6.76 -11.89 -3.02
C ILE A 199 -5.56 -12.35 -3.86
N ALA A 200 -4.44 -11.62 -3.83
CA ALA A 200 -3.21 -12.03 -4.51
C ALA A 200 -2.63 -13.34 -3.94
N ILE A 201 -2.72 -13.58 -2.63
CA ILE A 201 -2.38 -14.88 -2.03
C ILE A 201 -3.30 -15.98 -2.59
N ALA A 202 -4.62 -15.74 -2.62
CA ALA A 202 -5.57 -16.69 -3.17
C ALA A 202 -5.31 -17.00 -4.65
N ALA A 203 -5.00 -15.98 -5.46
CA ALA A 203 -4.63 -16.14 -6.87
C ALA A 203 -3.33 -16.94 -7.04
N GLY A 204 -2.37 -16.73 -6.15
CA GLY A 204 -1.14 -17.52 -6.09
C GLY A 204 -1.39 -18.98 -5.74
N ILE A 205 -2.23 -19.27 -4.73
CA ILE A 205 -2.63 -20.64 -4.36
C ILE A 205 -3.31 -21.33 -5.56
N CYS A 206 -4.24 -20.64 -6.22
CA CYS A 206 -4.91 -21.15 -7.43
C CYS A 206 -3.90 -21.53 -8.53
N ALA A 207 -2.91 -20.69 -8.78
CA ALA A 207 -1.86 -20.95 -9.76
C ALA A 207 -0.94 -22.11 -9.32
N GLY A 208 -0.55 -22.17 -8.04
CA GLY A 208 0.29 -23.23 -7.48
C GLY A 208 -0.38 -24.62 -7.49
N GLN A 209 -1.70 -24.65 -7.36
CA GLN A 209 -2.53 -25.86 -7.49
C GLN A 209 -2.82 -26.25 -8.95
N GLY A 210 -2.36 -25.45 -9.94
CA GLY A 210 -2.59 -25.77 -11.36
C GLY A 210 -4.06 -25.68 -11.79
N LEU A 211 -4.92 -24.89 -11.14
CA LEU A 211 -6.35 -24.79 -11.44
C LEU A 211 -6.65 -24.05 -12.75
N GLY A 212 -5.65 -23.42 -13.35
CA GLY A 212 -5.75 -22.73 -14.62
C GLY A 212 -6.22 -21.28 -14.54
N ASP A 213 -6.14 -20.60 -15.69
CA ASP A 213 -6.40 -19.16 -15.77
C ASP A 213 -7.87 -18.78 -15.61
N ASN A 214 -8.79 -19.67 -16.06
CA ASN A 214 -10.22 -19.44 -15.88
C ASN A 214 -10.61 -19.40 -14.40
N ALA A 215 -10.11 -20.33 -13.59
CA ALA A 215 -10.35 -20.37 -12.16
C ALA A 215 -9.74 -19.13 -11.47
N ARG A 216 -8.52 -18.76 -11.88
CA ARG A 216 -7.84 -17.56 -11.35
C ARG A 216 -8.60 -16.28 -11.68
N ALA A 217 -9.07 -16.12 -12.91
CA ALA A 217 -9.88 -14.97 -13.32
C ALA A 217 -11.20 -14.89 -12.54
N GLY A 218 -11.91 -16.02 -12.39
CA GLY A 218 -13.13 -16.10 -11.58
C GLY A 218 -12.89 -15.75 -10.13
N LEU A 219 -11.79 -16.23 -9.53
CA LEU A 219 -11.40 -15.91 -8.16
C LEU A 219 -11.10 -14.40 -7.97
N ILE A 220 -10.39 -13.78 -8.90
CA ILE A 220 -10.09 -12.33 -8.87
C ILE A 220 -11.39 -11.52 -8.96
N THR A 221 -12.29 -11.90 -9.86
CA THR A 221 -13.60 -11.24 -10.02
C THR A 221 -14.44 -11.36 -8.74
N ARG A 222 -14.50 -12.53 -8.13
CA ARG A 222 -15.21 -12.75 -6.86
C ARG A 222 -14.54 -11.99 -5.69
N GLY A 223 -13.23 -11.95 -5.65
CA GLY A 223 -12.50 -11.15 -4.66
C GLY A 223 -12.76 -9.65 -4.80
N LEU A 224 -12.88 -9.14 -6.03
CA LEU A 224 -13.31 -7.76 -6.26
C LEU A 224 -14.74 -7.52 -5.76
N ALA A 225 -15.65 -8.45 -5.99
CA ALA A 225 -17.03 -8.35 -5.49
C ALA A 225 -17.09 -8.37 -3.95
N GLU A 226 -16.26 -9.19 -3.27
CA GLU A 226 -16.10 -9.14 -1.81
C GLU A 226 -15.61 -7.76 -1.36
N THR A 227 -14.61 -7.22 -2.04
CA THR A 227 -14.05 -5.90 -1.78
C THR A 227 -15.11 -4.81 -1.93
N ALA A 228 -15.93 -4.86 -2.98
CA ALA A 228 -17.00 -3.90 -3.24
C ALA A 228 -18.11 -3.94 -2.17
N ARG A 229 -18.47 -5.15 -1.68
CA ARG A 229 -19.46 -5.28 -0.59
C ARG A 229 -18.95 -4.63 0.70
N LEU A 230 -17.70 -4.92 1.10
CA LEU A 230 -17.10 -4.31 2.27
C LEU A 230 -16.97 -2.80 2.10
N ALA A 231 -16.58 -2.34 0.92
CA ALA A 231 -16.48 -0.92 0.59
C ALA A 231 -17.82 -0.19 0.75
N SER A 232 -18.90 -0.78 0.24
CA SER A 232 -20.27 -0.24 0.37
C SER A 232 -20.68 -0.09 1.84
N GLN A 233 -20.40 -1.08 2.68
CA GLN A 233 -20.70 -1.05 4.11
C GLN A 233 -19.94 0.06 4.84
N LEU A 234 -18.70 0.30 4.43
CA LEU A 234 -17.85 1.34 5.01
C LEU A 234 -18.08 2.73 4.41
N GLY A 235 -19.07 2.88 3.52
CA GLY A 235 -19.37 4.15 2.86
C GLY A 235 -18.35 4.59 1.84
N ALA A 236 -17.48 3.68 1.38
CA ALA A 236 -16.51 3.96 0.32
C ALA A 236 -17.20 4.03 -1.05
N LYS A 237 -16.60 4.78 -1.96
CA LYS A 237 -17.18 5.04 -3.28
C LYS A 237 -16.89 3.90 -4.26
N SER A 238 -17.89 3.42 -4.99
CA SER A 238 -17.75 2.33 -5.96
C SER A 238 -16.69 2.61 -7.05
N HIS A 239 -16.60 3.87 -7.51
CA HIS A 239 -15.61 4.26 -8.51
C HIS A 239 -14.16 4.19 -7.99
N THR A 240 -13.94 4.29 -6.67
CA THR A 240 -12.61 4.08 -6.08
C THR A 240 -12.21 2.61 -6.18
N ILE A 241 -13.15 1.70 -5.94
CA ILE A 241 -12.90 0.25 -6.02
C ILE A 241 -12.76 -0.21 -7.49
N SER A 242 -13.49 0.37 -8.42
CA SER A 242 -13.33 0.10 -9.86
C SER A 242 -12.20 0.90 -10.53
N GLY A 243 -11.48 1.73 -9.76
CA GLY A 243 -10.38 2.56 -10.21
C GLY A 243 -8.98 2.00 -9.88
N LEU A 244 -7.99 2.91 -9.88
CA LEU A 244 -6.58 2.58 -9.66
C LEU A 244 -6.32 1.94 -8.29
N ALA A 245 -6.95 2.44 -7.23
CA ALA A 245 -6.76 1.94 -5.87
C ALA A 245 -7.39 0.56 -5.62
N GLY A 246 -8.40 0.18 -6.40
CA GLY A 246 -9.08 -1.11 -6.32
C GLY A 246 -8.62 -2.06 -7.41
N ILE A 247 -9.40 -2.15 -8.52
CA ILE A 247 -9.15 -3.12 -9.59
C ILE A 247 -7.77 -2.95 -10.23
N GLY A 248 -7.26 -1.73 -10.39
CA GLY A 248 -5.95 -1.51 -11.00
C GLY A 248 -4.82 -2.17 -10.20
N ASP A 249 -4.79 -1.94 -8.89
CA ASP A 249 -3.79 -2.51 -7.99
C ASP A 249 -4.01 -4.03 -7.75
N LEU A 250 -5.28 -4.48 -7.79
CA LEU A 250 -5.64 -5.90 -7.71
C LEU A 250 -5.12 -6.68 -8.93
N VAL A 251 -5.39 -6.19 -10.14
CA VAL A 251 -4.93 -6.81 -11.38
C VAL A 251 -3.41 -6.92 -11.38
N LEU A 252 -2.69 -5.82 -11.10
CA LEU A 252 -1.23 -5.85 -11.02
C LEU A 252 -0.74 -6.90 -10.02
N SER A 253 -1.35 -6.98 -8.84
CA SER A 253 -0.94 -7.88 -7.77
C SER A 253 -1.22 -9.34 -8.03
N CYS A 254 -2.18 -9.67 -8.93
CA CYS A 254 -2.56 -11.02 -9.31
C CYS A 254 -2.01 -11.46 -10.67
N SER A 255 -1.25 -10.62 -11.38
CA SER A 255 -0.79 -10.89 -12.75
C SER A 255 0.47 -11.73 -12.84
N GLY A 256 1.24 -11.88 -11.76
CA GLY A 256 2.48 -12.65 -11.83
C GLY A 256 3.28 -12.71 -10.54
N PRO A 257 4.39 -13.44 -10.54
CA PRO A 257 5.22 -13.70 -9.36
C PRO A 257 5.97 -12.46 -8.84
N HIS A 258 5.95 -11.35 -9.55
CA HIS A 258 6.50 -10.07 -9.11
C HIS A 258 5.80 -9.58 -7.82
N SER A 259 4.53 -9.91 -7.64
CA SER A 259 3.82 -9.67 -6.40
C SER A 259 4.26 -10.65 -5.31
N ARG A 260 4.84 -10.14 -4.22
CA ARG A 260 5.26 -10.93 -3.04
C ARG A 260 4.12 -11.78 -2.47
N ASN A 261 2.91 -11.25 -2.45
CA ASN A 261 1.72 -11.96 -1.97
C ASN A 261 1.34 -13.10 -2.91
N MET A 262 1.37 -12.88 -4.23
CA MET A 262 1.11 -13.94 -5.20
C MET A 262 2.20 -15.02 -5.18
N ALA A 263 3.47 -14.64 -5.09
CA ALA A 263 4.59 -15.58 -4.96
C ALA A 263 4.47 -16.44 -3.68
N PHE A 264 4.06 -15.83 -2.56
CA PHE A 264 3.80 -16.54 -1.31
C PHE A 264 2.64 -17.55 -1.47
N GLY A 265 1.53 -17.12 -2.06
CA GLY A 265 0.39 -18.00 -2.35
C GLY A 265 0.74 -19.15 -3.29
N PHE A 266 1.54 -18.87 -4.33
CA PHE A 266 2.03 -19.90 -5.26
C PHE A 266 2.86 -20.97 -4.55
N ALA A 267 3.79 -20.55 -3.66
CA ALA A 267 4.59 -21.48 -2.89
C ALA A 267 3.72 -22.35 -1.96
N LEU A 268 2.72 -21.75 -1.30
CA LEU A 268 1.73 -22.51 -0.51
C LEU A 268 0.98 -23.52 -1.37
N GLY A 269 0.45 -23.09 -2.53
CA GLY A 269 -0.33 -23.92 -3.41
C GLY A 269 0.45 -25.08 -4.01
N SER A 270 1.73 -24.89 -4.31
CA SER A 270 2.61 -25.91 -4.90
C SER A 270 3.42 -26.72 -3.88
N ALA A 271 3.18 -26.52 -2.57
CA ALA A 271 3.95 -27.10 -1.47
C ALA A 271 5.47 -26.83 -1.57
N ASN A 272 5.85 -25.71 -2.16
CA ASN A 272 7.24 -25.27 -2.24
C ASN A 272 7.68 -24.52 -0.98
N PRO A 273 9.00 -24.39 -0.70
CA PRO A 273 9.50 -23.55 0.37
C PRO A 273 8.96 -22.11 0.26
N LEU A 274 8.51 -21.57 1.39
CA LEU A 274 7.94 -20.22 1.42
C LEU A 274 9.02 -19.16 1.20
N PRO A 275 8.72 -18.10 0.42
CA PRO A 275 9.63 -16.98 0.25
C PRO A 275 9.94 -16.30 1.58
N THR A 276 11.18 -15.84 1.75
CA THR A 276 11.61 -15.07 2.94
C THR A 276 11.10 -13.62 2.92
N SER A 277 10.67 -13.12 1.76
CA SER A 277 10.11 -11.77 1.62
C SER A 277 8.77 -11.65 2.33
N LEU A 278 8.56 -10.50 2.98
CA LEU A 278 7.33 -10.23 3.73
C LEU A 278 6.11 -10.17 2.78
N ALA A 279 5.17 -11.09 2.98
CA ALA A 279 3.85 -11.07 2.35
C ALA A 279 2.83 -10.45 3.32
N GLU A 280 2.53 -9.17 3.17
CA GLU A 280 1.64 -8.42 4.08
C GLU A 280 0.21 -8.98 4.12
N GLY A 281 -0.23 -9.64 3.04
CA GLY A 281 -1.53 -10.29 2.95
C GLY A 281 -1.77 -11.36 4.03
N ARG A 282 -0.71 -12.01 4.54
CA ARG A 282 -0.80 -12.97 5.65
C ARG A 282 -1.44 -12.35 6.90
N PHE A 283 -0.94 -11.19 7.28
CA PHE A 283 -1.42 -10.48 8.47
C PHE A 283 -2.75 -9.81 8.20
N SER A 284 -2.92 -9.29 6.99
CA SER A 284 -4.17 -8.63 6.59
C SER A 284 -5.35 -9.60 6.57
N ALA A 285 -5.16 -10.89 6.25
CA ALA A 285 -6.25 -11.86 6.16
C ALA A 285 -6.99 -12.01 7.50
N SER A 286 -6.27 -12.25 8.61
CA SER A 286 -6.87 -12.41 9.94
C SER A 286 -7.56 -11.13 10.43
N ILE A 287 -6.94 -9.97 10.17
CA ILE A 287 -7.52 -8.68 10.55
C ILE A 287 -8.79 -8.39 9.71
N LEU A 288 -8.77 -8.66 8.41
CA LEU A 288 -9.96 -8.54 7.54
C LEU A 288 -11.08 -9.47 7.98
N LYS A 289 -10.77 -10.70 8.37
CA LYS A 289 -11.75 -11.64 8.91
C LYS A 289 -12.39 -11.13 10.21
N ALA A 290 -11.60 -10.55 11.11
CA ALA A 290 -12.11 -9.94 12.32
C ALA A 290 -12.96 -8.68 12.02
N ARG A 291 -12.48 -7.79 11.14
CA ARG A 291 -13.21 -6.59 10.71
C ARG A 291 -14.53 -6.94 10.03
N SER A 292 -14.54 -7.89 9.11
CA SER A 292 -15.76 -8.28 8.38
C SER A 292 -16.81 -8.88 9.29
N LYS A 293 -16.42 -9.61 10.34
CA LYS A 293 -17.35 -10.08 11.39
C LYS A 293 -17.98 -8.92 12.14
N TYR A 294 -17.19 -7.91 12.49
CA TYR A 294 -17.71 -6.70 13.12
C TYR A 294 -18.72 -5.96 12.22
N GLU A 295 -18.43 -5.88 10.92
CA GLU A 295 -19.31 -5.26 9.92
C GLU A 295 -20.47 -6.17 9.48
N SER A 296 -20.55 -7.41 9.99
CA SER A 296 -21.56 -8.43 9.60
C SER A 296 -21.55 -8.73 8.10
N ILE A 297 -20.37 -8.79 7.49
CA ILE A 297 -20.17 -9.07 6.07
C ILE A 297 -19.35 -10.35 5.88
N GLU A 298 -19.78 -11.19 4.95
CA GLU A 298 -19.00 -12.37 4.54
C GLU A 298 -18.00 -12.04 3.44
N LEU A 299 -16.75 -12.44 3.66
CA LEU A 299 -15.63 -12.38 2.72
C LEU A 299 -15.06 -13.80 2.52
N PRO A 300 -15.76 -14.69 1.80
CA PRO A 300 -15.43 -16.13 1.74
C PRO A 300 -13.99 -16.39 1.26
N ILE A 301 -13.50 -15.66 0.26
CA ILE A 301 -12.13 -15.81 -0.25
C ILE A 301 -11.12 -15.36 0.81
N CYS A 302 -11.36 -14.21 1.43
CA CYS A 302 -10.47 -13.72 2.49
C CYS A 302 -10.45 -14.67 3.70
N PHE A 303 -11.58 -15.28 4.07
CA PHE A 303 -11.66 -16.27 5.13
C PHE A 303 -10.90 -17.54 4.78
N ALA A 304 -11.06 -18.04 3.54
CA ALA A 304 -10.33 -19.21 3.08
C ALA A 304 -8.81 -19.01 3.11
N VAL A 305 -8.33 -17.82 2.72
CA VAL A 305 -6.91 -17.46 2.80
C VAL A 305 -6.44 -17.44 4.25
N ASP A 306 -7.21 -16.84 5.16
CA ASP A 306 -6.86 -16.79 6.59
C ASP A 306 -6.73 -18.21 7.17
N ASP A 307 -7.72 -19.07 6.92
CA ASP A 307 -7.72 -20.44 7.43
C ASP A 307 -6.55 -21.27 6.88
N ILE A 308 -6.21 -21.12 5.59
CA ILE A 308 -5.07 -21.81 4.97
C ILE A 308 -3.74 -21.29 5.55
N VAL A 309 -3.59 -19.99 5.68
CA VAL A 309 -2.33 -19.37 6.14
C VAL A 309 -2.06 -19.66 7.61
N ASN A 310 -3.09 -19.77 8.44
CA ASN A 310 -2.97 -20.10 9.86
C ASN A 310 -2.94 -21.61 10.12
N GLY A 311 -3.13 -22.46 9.10
CA GLY A 311 -3.14 -23.91 9.23
C GLY A 311 -4.44 -24.49 9.82
N ASP A 312 -5.53 -23.70 9.85
CA ASP A 312 -6.83 -24.12 10.38
C ASP A 312 -7.57 -25.06 9.39
N ALA A 313 -7.15 -25.07 8.11
CA ALA A 313 -7.70 -25.97 7.11
C ALA A 313 -6.70 -26.19 5.95
N ASP A 314 -6.78 -27.38 5.34
CA ASP A 314 -6.02 -27.67 4.13
C ASP A 314 -6.61 -26.95 2.89
N ILE A 315 -5.77 -26.80 1.86
CA ILE A 315 -6.12 -26.07 0.64
C ILE A 315 -7.30 -26.74 -0.10
N HIS A 316 -7.32 -28.08 -0.21
CA HIS A 316 -8.37 -28.79 -0.95
C HIS A 316 -9.73 -28.64 -0.28
N THR A 317 -9.79 -28.73 1.04
CA THR A 317 -11.00 -28.48 1.82
C THR A 317 -11.55 -27.07 1.56
N ARG A 318 -10.69 -26.05 1.54
CA ARG A 318 -11.14 -24.66 1.31
C ARG A 318 -11.55 -24.40 -0.13
N ILE A 319 -10.85 -24.94 -1.11
CA ILE A 319 -11.26 -24.86 -2.53
C ILE A 319 -12.61 -25.54 -2.72
N SER A 320 -12.80 -26.75 -2.18
CA SER A 320 -14.07 -27.48 -2.26
C SER A 320 -15.22 -26.71 -1.64
N ALA A 321 -15.00 -26.08 -0.47
CA ALA A 321 -15.99 -25.26 0.21
C ALA A 321 -16.37 -24.01 -0.61
N LEU A 322 -15.41 -23.36 -1.28
CA LEU A 322 -15.69 -22.22 -2.16
C LEU A 322 -16.48 -22.62 -3.41
N LEU A 323 -16.15 -23.77 -4.01
CA LEU A 323 -16.82 -24.29 -5.20
C LEU A 323 -18.24 -24.81 -4.91
N SER A 324 -18.51 -25.33 -3.71
CA SER A 324 -19.83 -25.80 -3.29
C SER A 324 -20.85 -24.71 -2.96
N ARG A 325 -20.42 -23.43 -2.87
CA ARG A 325 -21.34 -22.31 -2.66
C ARG A 325 -22.27 -22.17 -3.88
N GLN A 326 -23.56 -21.98 -3.60
CA GLN A 326 -24.53 -21.75 -4.67
C GLN A 326 -24.15 -20.51 -5.49
N ALA A 327 -24.23 -20.67 -6.82
CA ALA A 327 -24.06 -19.53 -7.72
C ALA A 327 -25.26 -18.57 -7.48
N GLY A 328 -24.95 -17.35 -7.04
CA GLY A 328 -25.93 -16.29 -6.92
C GLY A 328 -26.11 -15.53 -8.24
N GLN A 329 -26.97 -14.52 -8.25
CA GLN A 329 -27.03 -13.54 -9.33
C GLN A 329 -25.78 -12.65 -9.29
N GLU A 330 -25.30 -12.30 -10.49
CA GLU A 330 -24.15 -11.42 -10.69
C GLU A 330 -24.53 -9.94 -10.69
#